data_bd9ded100dc5e9db01fe08787e8d572d
#
_entry.id   bd9ded100dc5e9db01fe08787e8d572d
#
_cell.length_a   1.000
_cell.length_b   1.000
_cell.length_c   1.000
_cell.angle_alpha   90.00
_cell.angle_beta   90.00
_cell.angle_gamma   90.00
#
_symmetry.space_group_name_H-M   'P 1'
#
loop_
_entity.id
_entity.type
_entity.pdbx_description
1 polymer ?
#
loop_
_entity_poly.entity_id
_entity_poly.type
_entity_poly.pdbx_seq_one_letter_code
_entity_poly.pdbx_strand_id
1 'polypeptide(L)'
;IVNDQSRRHMTLRGLFEFRFEACTPVPIEEVEPAVEIVKRFATGAMSLGSISTEAHATLAVAMNRIGGKSNTGEGGEDEMRYRAEMRAGHSTIADGDTIGSVIGQDRIAVDIPLKNGDSLRSKIKQVASGRFGVTAQYLASADQLQIKMAQGAKPGEGGQLPGHKVSEYIGKLRYSVPGVGLISPPPHHDIYSIEDLAQLIHDLKNANPRASVSVKLVSEVGVGTVAAGVSKAKADHVVIAGHDGGTGASPLSSIKHAGTPWELGLAETQQTLVLNGLRSRIIVQADGQMKTGRDVVIGAL
;
A
#
# COMPACT_ATOMS: atom_id res chain seq x y z
N ILE A 1 23.07 9.16 -7.70
CA ILE A 1 21.99 9.86 -8.44
C ILE A 1 20.75 9.96 -7.58
N VAL A 2 20.19 8.85 -7.07
CA VAL A 2 18.93 8.87 -6.27
C VAL A 2 19.12 9.69 -4.99
N ASN A 3 20.21 9.52 -4.27
CA ASN A 3 20.50 10.28 -3.05
C ASN A 3 20.70 11.78 -3.29
N ASP A 4 21.24 12.16 -4.46
CA ASP A 4 21.38 13.56 -4.85
C ASP A 4 20.05 14.21 -5.24
N GLN A 5 19.13 13.45 -5.81
CA GLN A 5 17.84 13.98 -6.25
C GLN A 5 16.97 14.44 -5.09
N SER A 6 17.06 13.83 -3.91
CA SER A 6 16.30 14.25 -2.72
C SER A 6 16.66 15.66 -2.25
N ARG A 7 17.87 16.13 -2.54
CA ARG A 7 18.32 17.51 -2.24
C ARG A 7 18.08 18.48 -3.41
N ARG A 8 18.07 17.99 -4.64
CA ARG A 8 17.91 18.82 -5.85
C ARG A 8 16.47 19.03 -6.26
N HIS A 9 15.55 18.13 -5.87
CA HIS A 9 14.13 18.35 -6.08
C HIS A 9 13.59 19.26 -4.98
N MET A 10 12.78 20.23 -5.38
CA MET A 10 12.07 21.14 -4.46
C MET A 10 10.92 20.40 -3.75
N THR A 11 11.28 19.50 -2.84
CA THR A 11 10.34 18.82 -1.93
C THR A 11 10.47 19.45 -0.54
N LEU A 12 9.43 19.38 0.28
CA LEU A 12 9.50 19.89 1.66
C LEU A 12 10.65 19.23 2.43
N ARG A 13 10.76 17.91 2.36
CA ARG A 13 11.85 17.18 3.03
C ARG A 13 13.25 17.55 2.50
N GLY A 14 13.34 18.06 1.27
CA GLY A 14 14.58 18.57 0.70
C GLY A 14 15.08 19.85 1.36
N LEU A 15 14.17 20.61 1.99
CA LEU A 15 14.46 21.86 2.69
C LEU A 15 14.84 21.64 4.16
N PHE A 16 14.66 20.45 4.72
CA PHE A 16 15.00 20.17 6.11
C PHE A 16 16.48 19.84 6.25
N GLU A 17 17.07 20.25 7.37
CA GLU A 17 18.43 19.90 7.76
C GLU A 17 18.46 19.28 9.13
N PHE A 18 19.30 18.24 9.31
CA PHE A 18 19.50 17.64 10.61
C PHE A 18 20.44 18.49 11.45
N ARG A 19 20.06 18.77 12.68
CA ARG A 19 20.87 19.50 13.66
C ARG A 19 21.75 18.52 14.43
N PHE A 20 22.74 17.94 13.74
CA PHE A 20 23.65 16.94 14.31
C PHE A 20 24.38 17.44 15.55
N GLU A 21 24.69 18.74 15.59
CA GLU A 21 25.35 19.40 16.73
C GLU A 21 24.47 19.45 18.01
N ALA A 22 23.17 19.26 17.89
CA ALA A 22 22.24 19.24 19.02
C ALA A 22 22.04 17.85 19.61
N CYS A 23 22.70 16.83 19.05
CA CYS A 23 22.50 15.43 19.45
C CYS A 23 23.83 14.81 19.93
N THR A 24 23.75 13.99 20.96
CA THR A 24 24.85 13.10 21.35
C THR A 24 24.75 11.82 20.54
N PRO A 25 25.80 11.43 19.77
CA PRO A 25 25.78 10.17 19.04
C PRO A 25 25.62 8.98 20.00
N VAL A 26 24.86 8.00 19.60
CA VAL A 26 24.73 6.71 20.29
C VAL A 26 25.61 5.66 19.59
N PRO A 27 26.14 4.67 20.31
CA PRO A 27 26.87 3.55 19.71
C PRO A 27 26.01 2.81 18.69
N ILE A 28 26.63 2.30 17.62
CA ILE A 28 25.89 1.62 16.54
C ILE A 28 25.17 0.37 17.04
N GLU A 29 25.68 -0.26 18.08
CA GLU A 29 25.10 -1.46 18.70
C GLU A 29 23.77 -1.17 19.42
N GLU A 30 23.51 0.09 19.78
CA GLU A 30 22.25 0.54 20.39
C GLU A 30 21.21 0.94 19.34
N VAL A 31 21.62 1.05 18.06
CA VAL A 31 20.72 1.39 16.96
C VAL A 31 19.99 0.12 16.50
N GLU A 32 18.68 0.24 16.27
CA GLU A 32 17.88 -0.88 15.76
C GLU A 32 18.46 -1.43 14.44
N PRO A 33 18.68 -2.75 14.34
CA PRO A 33 19.26 -3.34 13.12
C PRO A 33 18.39 -3.08 11.88
N ALA A 34 19.03 -2.82 10.73
CA ALA A 34 18.34 -2.58 9.46
C ALA A 34 17.35 -3.70 9.08
N VAL A 35 17.68 -4.97 9.41
CA VAL A 35 16.81 -6.13 9.18
C VAL A 35 15.49 -6.06 9.97
N GLU A 36 15.46 -5.36 11.08
CA GLU A 36 14.24 -5.13 11.85
C GLU A 36 13.47 -3.90 11.32
N ILE A 37 14.20 -2.85 10.94
CA ILE A 37 13.62 -1.63 10.38
C ILE A 37 12.85 -1.95 9.08
N VAL A 38 13.43 -2.76 8.17
CA VAL A 38 12.80 -3.08 6.87
C VAL A 38 11.50 -3.87 6.97
N LYS A 39 11.25 -4.56 8.08
CA LYS A 39 9.98 -5.27 8.33
C LYS A 39 8.78 -4.31 8.40
N ARG A 40 9.00 -3.04 8.70
CA ARG A 40 7.96 -2.00 8.72
C ARG A 40 7.67 -1.37 7.36
N PHE A 41 8.45 -1.72 6.34
CA PHE A 41 8.27 -1.19 5.00
C PHE A 41 7.18 -1.95 4.22
N ALA A 42 6.47 -1.18 3.40
CA ALA A 42 5.52 -1.71 2.44
C ALA A 42 5.75 -1.10 1.06
N THR A 43 5.41 -1.83 0.01
CA THR A 43 5.36 -1.23 -1.33
C THR A 43 4.18 -0.27 -1.43
N GLY A 44 4.27 0.70 -2.32
CA GLY A 44 3.08 1.42 -2.77
C GLY A 44 2.00 0.45 -3.28
N ALA A 45 0.75 0.87 -3.20
CA ALA A 45 -0.40 0.08 -3.64
C ALA A 45 -0.52 0.13 -5.17
N MET A 46 0.19 -0.74 -5.86
CA MET A 46 0.22 -0.82 -7.33
C MET A 46 -0.67 -1.95 -7.81
N SER A 47 -1.76 -1.61 -8.51
CA SER A 47 -2.74 -2.58 -8.98
C SER A 47 -2.22 -3.43 -10.13
N LEU A 48 -2.53 -4.72 -10.14
CA LEU A 48 -2.35 -5.58 -11.29
C LEU A 48 -3.18 -5.05 -12.46
N GLY A 49 -2.55 -4.84 -13.61
CA GLY A 49 -3.10 -4.17 -14.78
C GLY A 49 -2.61 -2.73 -14.93
N SER A 50 -2.22 -2.02 -13.87
CA SER A 50 -1.39 -0.81 -13.98
C SER A 50 0.09 -1.15 -14.11
N ILE A 51 0.52 -2.23 -13.48
CA ILE A 51 1.83 -2.87 -13.69
C ILE A 51 1.62 -4.31 -14.21
N SER A 52 2.67 -4.92 -14.76
CA SER A 52 2.62 -6.28 -15.29
C SER A 52 2.50 -7.32 -14.18
N THR A 53 2.13 -8.54 -14.56
CA THR A 53 2.02 -9.67 -13.63
C THR A 53 3.37 -10.00 -12.99
N GLU A 54 4.44 -9.96 -13.79
CA GLU A 54 5.81 -10.23 -13.33
C GLU A 54 6.25 -9.19 -12.30
N ALA A 55 6.04 -7.91 -12.59
CA ALA A 55 6.40 -6.82 -11.68
C ALA A 55 5.64 -6.95 -10.35
N HIS A 56 4.34 -7.22 -10.42
CA HIS A 56 3.49 -7.36 -9.24
C HIS A 56 3.89 -8.57 -8.39
N ALA A 57 4.23 -9.71 -9.01
CA ALA A 57 4.68 -10.91 -8.31
C ALA A 57 6.11 -10.74 -7.75
N THR A 58 7.02 -10.15 -8.53
CA THR A 58 8.41 -9.91 -8.11
C THR A 58 8.47 -9.00 -6.87
N LEU A 59 7.64 -7.97 -6.82
CA LEU A 59 7.54 -7.10 -5.64
C LEU A 59 7.11 -7.88 -4.39
N ALA A 60 6.17 -8.82 -4.53
CA ALA A 60 5.76 -9.66 -3.42
C ALA A 60 6.91 -10.56 -2.93
N VAL A 61 7.60 -11.23 -3.85
CA VAL A 61 8.77 -12.06 -3.53
C VAL A 61 9.85 -11.23 -2.84
N ALA A 62 10.21 -10.07 -3.41
CA ALA A 62 11.24 -9.20 -2.86
C ALA A 62 10.92 -8.76 -1.42
N MET A 63 9.69 -8.29 -1.19
CA MET A 63 9.27 -7.84 0.13
C MET A 63 9.17 -8.99 1.13
N ASN A 64 8.71 -10.17 0.70
CA ASN A 64 8.65 -11.35 1.57
C ASN A 64 10.04 -11.80 2.00
N ARG A 65 11.04 -11.77 1.10
CA ARG A 65 12.44 -12.13 1.40
C ARG A 65 13.07 -11.24 2.46
N ILE A 66 12.75 -9.95 2.48
CA ILE A 66 13.28 -9.00 3.48
C ILE A 66 12.38 -8.85 4.72
N GLY A 67 11.28 -9.60 4.80
CA GLY A 67 10.33 -9.51 5.91
C GLY A 67 9.36 -8.33 5.86
N GLY A 68 9.42 -7.50 4.81
CA GLY A 68 8.47 -6.43 4.54
C GLY A 68 7.13 -6.93 3.99
N LYS A 69 6.33 -6.00 3.46
CA LYS A 69 4.99 -6.30 2.93
C LYS A 69 4.80 -5.70 1.54
N SER A 70 4.29 -6.47 0.59
CA SER A 70 3.78 -5.93 -0.67
C SER A 70 2.27 -5.69 -0.58
N ASN A 71 1.79 -4.68 -1.32
CA ASN A 71 0.39 -4.29 -1.38
C ASN A 71 -0.17 -4.62 -2.77
N THR A 72 -1.30 -5.32 -2.82
CA THR A 72 -1.95 -5.71 -4.08
C THR A 72 -2.43 -4.52 -4.91
N GLY A 73 -2.63 -3.36 -4.30
CA GLY A 73 -3.49 -2.34 -4.88
C GLY A 73 -4.95 -2.83 -4.99
N GLU A 74 -5.80 -2.01 -5.60
CA GLU A 74 -7.24 -2.29 -5.74
C GLU A 74 -7.59 -3.29 -6.85
N GLY A 75 -6.60 -3.86 -7.52
CA GLY A 75 -6.79 -4.74 -8.68
C GLY A 75 -7.06 -6.21 -8.36
N GLY A 76 -7.07 -6.59 -7.09
CA GLY A 76 -7.11 -8.00 -6.69
C GLY A 76 -5.76 -8.70 -6.83
N GLU A 77 -5.76 -9.98 -6.58
CA GLU A 77 -4.58 -10.86 -6.73
C GLU A 77 -5.02 -12.25 -7.15
N ASP A 78 -4.31 -12.86 -8.11
CA ASP A 78 -4.61 -14.23 -8.56
C ASP A 78 -4.45 -15.21 -7.40
N GLU A 79 -5.45 -16.05 -7.19
CA GLU A 79 -5.45 -17.04 -6.11
C GLU A 79 -4.32 -18.06 -6.22
N MET A 80 -3.81 -18.31 -7.42
CA MET A 80 -2.68 -19.21 -7.65
C MET A 80 -1.43 -18.75 -6.91
N ARG A 81 -1.30 -17.46 -6.62
CA ARG A 81 -0.15 -16.90 -5.92
C ARG A 81 -0.10 -17.24 -4.43
N TYR A 82 -1.24 -17.58 -3.82
CA TYR A 82 -1.33 -17.82 -2.37
C TYR A 82 -2.12 -19.07 -1.97
N ARG A 83 -2.88 -19.66 -2.88
CA ARG A 83 -3.79 -20.78 -2.55
C ARG A 83 -3.08 -22.01 -1.98
N ALA A 84 -1.96 -22.41 -2.58
CA ALA A 84 -1.18 -23.55 -2.11
C ALA A 84 -0.54 -23.28 -0.74
N GLU A 85 0.08 -22.10 -0.59
CA GLU A 85 0.67 -21.62 0.66
C GLU A 85 -0.37 -21.56 1.80
N MET A 86 -1.55 -21.01 1.53
CA MET A 86 -2.61 -20.90 2.53
C MET A 86 -3.15 -22.27 2.99
N ARG A 87 -3.18 -23.25 2.10
CA ARG A 87 -3.58 -24.62 2.44
C ARG A 87 -2.52 -25.37 3.25
N ALA A 88 -1.27 -25.19 2.89
CA ALA A 88 -0.15 -25.84 3.57
C ALA A 88 0.24 -25.17 4.89
N GLY A 89 -0.07 -23.87 5.05
CA GLY A 89 0.38 -23.07 6.17
C GLY A 89 1.85 -22.59 6.06
N HIS A 90 2.51 -22.90 4.95
CA HIS A 90 3.90 -22.50 4.64
C HIS A 90 4.08 -22.41 3.12
N SER A 91 5.17 -21.79 2.67
CA SER A 91 5.49 -21.76 1.24
C SER A 91 5.60 -23.17 0.65
N THR A 92 5.02 -23.36 -0.54
CA THR A 92 5.10 -24.60 -1.32
C THR A 92 6.06 -24.49 -2.52
N ILE A 93 6.77 -23.37 -2.64
CA ILE A 93 7.71 -23.09 -3.72
C ILE A 93 9.04 -23.79 -3.43
N ALA A 94 9.60 -24.43 -4.44
CA ALA A 94 10.88 -25.11 -4.41
C ALA A 94 11.89 -24.47 -5.37
N ASP A 95 13.17 -24.82 -5.21
CA ASP A 95 14.21 -24.44 -6.18
C ASP A 95 13.89 -25.04 -7.56
N GLY A 96 13.94 -24.20 -8.58
CA GLY A 96 13.58 -24.56 -9.96
C GLY A 96 12.17 -24.15 -10.37
N ASP A 97 11.31 -23.75 -9.41
CA ASP A 97 10.06 -23.09 -9.74
C ASP A 97 10.30 -21.71 -10.34
N THR A 98 9.32 -21.25 -11.08
CA THR A 98 9.30 -19.90 -11.67
C THR A 98 7.96 -19.24 -11.40
N ILE A 99 7.86 -17.94 -11.61
CA ILE A 99 6.57 -17.24 -11.50
C ILE A 99 5.55 -17.90 -12.44
N GLY A 100 5.95 -18.21 -13.67
CA GLY A 100 5.08 -18.83 -14.67
C GLY A 100 4.64 -20.25 -14.30
N SER A 101 5.50 -21.05 -13.67
CA SER A 101 5.11 -22.39 -13.22
C SER A 101 4.03 -22.34 -12.13
N VAL A 102 4.04 -21.29 -11.31
CA VAL A 102 3.06 -21.11 -10.22
C VAL A 102 1.73 -20.55 -10.69
N ILE A 103 1.75 -19.51 -11.54
CA ILE A 103 0.54 -18.77 -11.92
C ILE A 103 0.02 -19.06 -13.34
N GLY A 104 0.79 -19.77 -14.18
CA GLY A 104 0.53 -20.09 -15.57
C GLY A 104 1.43 -19.28 -16.52
N GLN A 105 2.11 -20.00 -17.43
CA GLN A 105 3.06 -19.43 -18.41
C GLN A 105 2.39 -18.43 -19.37
N ASP A 106 1.13 -18.64 -19.69
CA ASP A 106 0.33 -17.80 -20.58
C ASP A 106 0.01 -16.40 -19.98
N ARG A 107 0.31 -16.21 -18.70
CA ARG A 107 -0.02 -14.98 -17.96
C ARG A 107 1.16 -14.04 -17.75
N ILE A 108 2.35 -14.45 -18.20
CA ILE A 108 3.60 -13.70 -18.02
C ILE A 108 4.37 -13.60 -19.34
N ALA A 109 5.08 -12.50 -19.52
CA ALA A 109 5.96 -12.30 -20.68
C ALA A 109 7.42 -12.69 -20.38
N VAL A 110 7.87 -12.49 -19.14
CA VAL A 110 9.23 -12.80 -18.68
C VAL A 110 9.15 -13.67 -17.44
N ASP A 111 9.64 -14.89 -17.52
CA ASP A 111 9.62 -15.80 -16.40
C ASP A 111 10.80 -15.55 -15.45
N ILE A 112 10.53 -15.54 -14.16
CA ILE A 112 11.50 -15.22 -13.11
C ILE A 112 11.66 -16.43 -12.20
N PRO A 113 12.92 -16.88 -11.98
CA PRO A 113 13.19 -18.02 -11.12
C PRO A 113 12.95 -17.71 -9.65
N LEU A 114 12.41 -18.68 -8.96
CA LEU A 114 12.11 -18.65 -7.53
C LEU A 114 13.09 -19.51 -6.75
N LYS A 115 13.13 -19.32 -5.45
CA LYS A 115 13.94 -20.11 -4.52
C LYS A 115 13.04 -20.84 -3.54
N ASN A 116 13.54 -21.93 -3.00
CA ASN A 116 12.85 -22.66 -1.93
C ASN A 116 12.43 -21.72 -0.79
N GLY A 117 11.17 -21.79 -0.42
CA GLY A 117 10.59 -20.95 0.62
C GLY A 117 10.11 -19.56 0.19
N ASP A 118 10.27 -19.18 -1.08
CA ASP A 118 9.69 -17.93 -1.60
C ASP A 118 8.17 -17.93 -1.51
N SER A 119 7.58 -16.76 -1.41
CA SER A 119 6.13 -16.57 -1.46
C SER A 119 5.78 -15.48 -2.46
N LEU A 120 4.82 -15.79 -3.34
CA LEU A 120 4.25 -14.81 -4.28
C LEU A 120 3.08 -14.04 -3.66
N ARG A 121 2.68 -14.37 -2.44
CA ARG A 121 1.55 -13.76 -1.75
C ARG A 121 1.88 -12.33 -1.32
N SER A 122 1.05 -11.38 -1.73
CA SER A 122 1.10 -10.04 -1.16
C SER A 122 0.43 -10.04 0.22
N LYS A 123 1.14 -9.58 1.24
CA LYS A 123 0.66 -9.57 2.63
C LYS A 123 -0.42 -8.52 2.88
N ILE A 124 -0.40 -7.41 2.13
CA ILE A 124 -1.43 -6.36 2.22
C ILE A 124 -2.41 -6.54 1.07
N LYS A 125 -3.69 -6.76 1.41
CA LYS A 125 -4.79 -6.84 0.46
C LYS A 125 -5.59 -5.54 0.51
N GLN A 126 -5.59 -4.78 -0.60
CA GLN A 126 -6.33 -3.52 -0.65
C GLN A 126 -7.79 -3.75 -1.07
N VAL A 127 -8.70 -3.03 -0.43
CA VAL A 127 -10.13 -3.04 -0.67
C VAL A 127 -10.56 -1.63 -1.04
N ALA A 128 -11.05 -1.43 -2.27
CA ALA A 128 -11.60 -0.16 -2.73
C ALA A 128 -13.03 -0.34 -3.25
N SER A 129 -13.25 -1.40 -4.02
CA SER A 129 -14.57 -1.78 -4.51
C SER A 129 -14.66 -3.30 -4.60
N GLY A 130 -15.75 -3.87 -4.13
CA GLY A 130 -16.01 -5.32 -4.21
C GLY A 130 -16.04 -5.84 -5.64
N ARG A 131 -16.25 -4.96 -6.63
CA ARG A 131 -16.22 -5.32 -8.04
C ARG A 131 -14.82 -5.64 -8.60
N PHE A 132 -13.76 -5.35 -7.86
CA PHE A 132 -12.38 -5.51 -8.32
C PHE A 132 -11.69 -6.74 -7.73
N GLY A 133 -12.41 -7.86 -7.63
CA GLY A 133 -11.82 -9.14 -7.23
C GLY A 133 -11.69 -9.35 -5.74
N VAL A 134 -12.46 -8.63 -4.92
CA VAL A 134 -12.52 -8.85 -3.48
C VAL A 134 -13.44 -10.05 -3.21
N THR A 135 -12.84 -11.15 -2.79
CA THR A 135 -13.53 -12.39 -2.39
C THR A 135 -13.20 -12.74 -0.95
N ALA A 136 -14.00 -13.60 -0.32
CA ALA A 136 -13.70 -14.10 1.02
C ALA A 136 -12.32 -14.77 1.10
N GLN A 137 -11.91 -15.49 0.05
CA GLN A 137 -10.61 -16.12 -0.02
C GLN A 137 -9.47 -15.07 -0.11
N TYR A 138 -9.66 -14.02 -0.90
CA TYR A 138 -8.74 -12.89 -0.98
C TYR A 138 -8.56 -12.23 0.41
N LEU A 139 -9.65 -11.94 1.11
CA LEU A 139 -9.61 -11.35 2.45
C LEU A 139 -8.93 -12.28 3.46
N ALA A 140 -9.25 -13.56 3.44
CA ALA A 140 -8.68 -14.56 4.34
C ALA A 140 -7.16 -14.77 4.15
N SER A 141 -6.62 -14.45 2.96
CA SER A 141 -5.19 -14.59 2.65
C SER A 141 -4.33 -13.38 3.08
N ALA A 142 -4.92 -12.34 3.68
CA ALA A 142 -4.22 -11.13 4.09
C ALA A 142 -3.55 -11.27 5.47
N ASP A 143 -2.38 -10.64 5.63
CA ASP A 143 -1.84 -10.27 6.93
C ASP A 143 -2.34 -8.87 7.35
N GLN A 144 -2.64 -8.03 6.34
CA GLN A 144 -3.24 -6.71 6.54
C GLN A 144 -4.27 -6.44 5.45
N LEU A 145 -5.45 -5.99 5.86
CA LEU A 145 -6.50 -5.49 4.97
C LEU A 145 -6.43 -3.96 4.93
N GLN A 146 -6.39 -3.39 3.73
CA GLN A 146 -6.28 -1.94 3.59
C GLN A 146 -7.48 -1.37 2.85
N ILE A 147 -8.27 -0.56 3.54
CA ILE A 147 -9.38 0.20 2.94
C ILE A 147 -8.79 1.41 2.23
N LYS A 148 -9.00 1.52 0.92
CA LYS A 148 -8.58 2.66 0.13
C LYS A 148 -9.70 3.69 0.06
N MET A 149 -9.55 4.83 0.73
CA MET A 149 -10.49 5.93 0.63
C MET A 149 -10.22 6.80 -0.61
N ALA A 150 -8.94 7.12 -0.86
CA ALA A 150 -8.51 7.94 -1.99
C ALA A 150 -7.04 7.68 -2.36
N GLN A 151 -6.53 8.41 -3.37
CA GLN A 151 -5.13 8.38 -3.81
C GLN A 151 -4.50 9.76 -3.65
N GLY A 152 -3.27 9.82 -3.12
CA GLY A 152 -2.57 11.07 -2.85
C GLY A 152 -2.32 11.93 -4.08
N ALA A 153 -2.03 11.32 -5.23
CA ALA A 153 -1.77 12.03 -6.49
C ALA A 153 -3.02 12.68 -7.11
N LYS A 154 -4.20 12.25 -6.72
CA LYS A 154 -5.47 12.74 -7.26
C LYS A 154 -6.59 12.68 -6.21
N PRO A 155 -6.51 13.49 -5.15
CA PRO A 155 -7.58 13.60 -4.17
C PRO A 155 -8.91 13.93 -4.83
N GLY A 156 -9.99 13.28 -4.38
CA GLY A 156 -11.33 13.49 -4.94
C GLY A 156 -11.61 12.81 -6.28
N GLU A 157 -10.63 12.19 -6.92
CA GLU A 157 -10.82 11.36 -8.11
C GLU A 157 -10.70 9.87 -7.76
N GLY A 158 -11.48 9.01 -8.38
CA GLY A 158 -11.43 7.58 -8.16
C GLY A 158 -10.27 6.85 -8.85
N GLY A 159 -10.16 5.56 -8.59
CA GLY A 159 -9.32 4.66 -9.35
C GLY A 159 -9.85 4.50 -10.77
N GLN A 160 -8.95 4.37 -11.75
CA GLN A 160 -9.29 4.17 -13.15
C GLN A 160 -8.32 3.18 -13.80
N LEU A 161 -8.83 2.29 -14.64
CA LEU A 161 -8.05 1.47 -15.54
C LEU A 161 -8.62 1.60 -16.95
N PRO A 162 -7.85 2.13 -17.94
CA PRO A 162 -8.31 2.26 -19.31
C PRO A 162 -8.62 0.90 -19.93
N GLY A 163 -9.64 0.85 -20.83
CA GLY A 163 -10.11 -0.39 -21.43
C GLY A 163 -9.03 -1.21 -22.14
N HIS A 164 -8.08 -0.54 -22.83
CA HIS A 164 -6.97 -1.23 -23.51
C HIS A 164 -6.02 -1.98 -22.56
N LYS A 165 -6.05 -1.68 -21.25
CA LYS A 165 -5.30 -2.40 -20.20
C LYS A 165 -6.13 -3.52 -19.56
N VAL A 166 -7.41 -3.61 -19.85
CA VAL A 166 -8.30 -4.66 -19.34
C VAL A 166 -8.26 -5.85 -20.28
N SER A 167 -7.22 -6.67 -20.16
CA SER A 167 -7.10 -7.94 -20.88
C SER A 167 -8.14 -8.96 -20.40
N GLU A 168 -8.29 -10.09 -21.08
CA GLU A 168 -9.14 -11.20 -20.64
C GLU A 168 -8.78 -11.66 -19.22
N TYR A 169 -7.50 -11.76 -18.93
CA TYR A 169 -7.01 -12.12 -17.60
C TYR A 169 -7.41 -11.10 -16.54
N ILE A 170 -7.20 -9.82 -16.80
CA ILE A 170 -7.59 -8.74 -15.86
C ILE A 170 -9.13 -8.68 -15.74
N GLY A 171 -9.86 -8.82 -16.84
CA GLY A 171 -11.33 -8.88 -16.82
C GLY A 171 -11.84 -10.01 -15.93
N LYS A 172 -11.29 -11.21 -16.08
CA LYS A 172 -11.63 -12.36 -15.24
C LYS A 172 -11.31 -12.11 -13.77
N LEU A 173 -10.12 -11.61 -13.47
CA LEU A 173 -9.68 -11.35 -12.09
C LEU A 173 -10.55 -10.30 -11.38
N ARG A 174 -10.99 -9.28 -12.12
CA ARG A 174 -11.80 -8.18 -11.57
C ARG A 174 -13.32 -8.36 -11.74
N TYR A 175 -13.76 -9.51 -12.22
CA TYR A 175 -15.16 -9.79 -12.52
C TYR A 175 -15.78 -8.73 -13.45
N SER A 176 -15.06 -8.38 -14.50
CA SER A 176 -15.41 -7.31 -15.45
C SER A 176 -15.26 -7.76 -16.90
N VAL A 177 -15.73 -6.93 -17.84
CA VAL A 177 -15.66 -7.23 -19.26
C VAL A 177 -14.33 -6.77 -19.83
N PRO A 178 -13.59 -7.64 -20.55
CA PRO A 178 -12.36 -7.26 -21.23
C PRO A 178 -12.58 -6.10 -22.21
N GLY A 179 -11.61 -5.21 -22.32
CA GLY A 179 -11.67 -4.05 -23.20
C GLY A 179 -12.51 -2.87 -22.70
N VAL A 180 -13.27 -3.05 -21.62
CA VAL A 180 -14.09 -1.97 -21.02
C VAL A 180 -13.33 -1.33 -19.87
N GLY A 181 -13.26 0.01 -19.86
CA GLY A 181 -12.61 0.78 -18.80
C GLY A 181 -13.27 0.56 -17.44
N LEU A 182 -12.46 0.52 -16.39
CA LEU A 182 -12.91 0.33 -15.02
C LEU A 182 -12.75 1.63 -14.23
N ILE A 183 -13.77 1.97 -13.44
CA ILE A 183 -13.79 3.15 -12.58
C ILE A 183 -14.16 2.70 -11.16
N SER A 184 -13.37 3.18 -10.18
CA SER A 184 -13.64 3.05 -8.76
C SER A 184 -13.93 4.44 -8.21
N PRO A 185 -15.16 4.76 -7.79
CA PRO A 185 -15.50 6.11 -7.33
C PRO A 185 -14.80 6.48 -6.02
N PRO A 186 -14.47 7.76 -5.81
CA PRO A 186 -14.03 8.31 -4.55
C PRO A 186 -15.22 8.99 -3.83
N PRO A 187 -15.26 8.97 -2.50
CA PRO A 187 -14.62 7.99 -1.64
C PRO A 187 -15.08 6.57 -1.97
N HIS A 188 -14.58 5.57 -1.30
CA HIS A 188 -15.11 4.21 -1.42
C HIS A 188 -16.64 4.29 -1.39
N HIS A 189 -17.33 3.86 -2.46
CA HIS A 189 -18.79 3.94 -2.53
C HIS A 189 -19.38 3.15 -1.33
N ASP A 190 -20.51 3.56 -0.82
CA ASP A 190 -21.14 3.09 0.41
C ASP A 190 -20.52 3.61 1.71
N ILE A 191 -19.46 4.42 1.68
CA ILE A 191 -18.87 5.06 2.86
C ILE A 191 -19.03 6.58 2.74
N TYR A 192 -19.96 7.12 3.52
CA TYR A 192 -20.30 8.55 3.54
C TYR A 192 -20.09 9.20 4.90
N SER A 193 -19.79 8.36 5.92
CA SER A 193 -19.54 8.80 7.28
C SER A 193 -18.46 7.98 7.95
N ILE A 194 -17.98 8.43 9.11
CA ILE A 194 -17.03 7.67 9.91
C ILE A 194 -17.68 6.39 10.50
N GLU A 195 -18.97 6.40 10.71
CA GLU A 195 -19.74 5.26 11.18
C GLU A 195 -19.82 4.16 10.11
N ASP A 196 -20.01 4.52 8.84
CA ASP A 196 -19.97 3.56 7.72
C ASP A 196 -18.58 2.94 7.61
N LEU A 197 -17.53 3.74 7.78
CA LEU A 197 -16.15 3.24 7.80
C LEU A 197 -15.91 2.30 9.00
N ALA A 198 -16.44 2.64 10.17
CA ALA A 198 -16.34 1.81 11.37
C ALA A 198 -17.02 0.45 11.17
N GLN A 199 -18.17 0.44 10.50
CA GLN A 199 -18.88 -0.79 10.13
C GLN A 199 -18.02 -1.66 9.19
N LEU A 200 -17.44 -1.06 8.13
CA LEU A 200 -16.57 -1.80 7.22
C LEU A 200 -15.32 -2.35 7.92
N ILE A 201 -14.70 -1.57 8.82
CA ILE A 201 -13.56 -2.03 9.62
C ILE A 201 -13.96 -3.24 10.47
N HIS A 202 -15.13 -3.19 11.12
CA HIS A 202 -15.67 -4.29 11.90
C HIS A 202 -15.91 -5.54 11.04
N ASP A 203 -16.52 -5.38 9.87
CA ASP A 203 -16.81 -6.49 8.96
C ASP A 203 -15.54 -7.15 8.45
N LEU A 204 -14.52 -6.35 8.09
CA LEU A 204 -13.21 -6.87 7.66
C LEU A 204 -12.49 -7.61 8.80
N LYS A 205 -12.58 -7.13 10.03
CA LYS A 205 -12.02 -7.84 11.21
C LYS A 205 -12.74 -9.17 11.46
N ASN A 206 -14.03 -9.25 11.18
CA ASN A 206 -14.79 -10.50 11.26
C ASN A 206 -14.45 -11.44 10.08
N ALA A 207 -14.25 -10.90 8.87
CA ALA A 207 -13.86 -11.70 7.71
C ALA A 207 -12.48 -12.34 7.86
N ASN A 208 -11.53 -11.62 8.48
CA ASN A 208 -10.20 -12.14 8.81
C ASN A 208 -9.71 -11.60 10.16
N PRO A 209 -10.03 -12.29 11.27
CA PRO A 209 -9.63 -11.84 12.62
C PRO A 209 -8.12 -11.79 12.88
N ARG A 210 -7.32 -12.44 12.03
CA ARG A 210 -5.86 -12.44 12.15
C ARG A 210 -5.20 -11.26 11.46
N ALA A 211 -5.88 -10.63 10.50
CA ALA A 211 -5.35 -9.49 9.76
C ALA A 211 -5.55 -8.19 10.52
N SER A 212 -4.54 -7.31 10.49
CA SER A 212 -4.73 -5.92 10.88
C SER A 212 -5.55 -5.18 9.81
N VAL A 213 -6.33 -4.18 10.23
CA VAL A 213 -7.10 -3.33 9.31
C VAL A 213 -6.47 -1.95 9.23
N SER A 214 -6.11 -1.56 8.03
CA SER A 214 -5.50 -0.28 7.67
C SER A 214 -6.49 0.58 6.87
N VAL A 215 -6.42 1.90 7.06
CA VAL A 215 -7.18 2.85 6.22
C VAL A 215 -6.19 3.78 5.52
N LYS A 216 -6.27 3.84 4.20
CA LYS A 216 -5.45 4.75 3.39
C LYS A 216 -6.21 6.04 3.13
N LEU A 217 -5.68 7.13 3.69
CA LEU A 217 -6.10 8.51 3.50
C LEU A 217 -5.12 9.26 2.60
N VAL A 218 -5.47 10.47 2.20
CA VAL A 218 -4.59 11.36 1.44
C VAL A 218 -4.14 12.54 2.30
N SER A 219 -2.94 13.03 2.01
CA SER A 219 -2.43 14.27 2.60
C SER A 219 -3.20 15.45 2.02
N GLU A 220 -4.10 15.98 2.80
CA GLU A 220 -4.88 17.19 2.51
C GLU A 220 -5.24 17.88 3.81
N VAL A 221 -5.69 19.13 3.73
CA VAL A 221 -6.09 19.89 4.92
C VAL A 221 -7.26 19.20 5.63
N GLY A 222 -7.13 18.97 6.93
CA GLY A 222 -8.14 18.27 7.73
C GLY A 222 -7.92 16.75 7.85
N VAL A 223 -6.90 16.19 7.21
CA VAL A 223 -6.62 14.74 7.27
C VAL A 223 -6.39 14.24 8.70
N GLY A 224 -5.84 15.09 9.57
CA GLY A 224 -5.67 14.76 10.99
C GLY A 224 -6.99 14.47 11.70
N THR A 225 -8.03 15.23 11.40
CA THR A 225 -9.38 15.00 11.94
C THR A 225 -9.97 13.67 11.45
N VAL A 226 -9.80 13.38 10.16
CA VAL A 226 -10.23 12.09 9.59
C VAL A 226 -9.46 10.94 10.22
N ALA A 227 -8.14 11.07 10.40
CA ALA A 227 -7.31 10.06 11.05
C ALA A 227 -7.71 9.82 12.52
N ALA A 228 -8.12 10.88 13.25
CA ALA A 228 -8.68 10.73 14.60
C ALA A 228 -9.98 9.92 14.59
N GLY A 229 -10.85 10.16 13.61
CA GLY A 229 -12.05 9.35 13.37
C GLY A 229 -11.71 7.87 13.08
N VAL A 230 -10.74 7.63 12.19
CA VAL A 230 -10.25 6.28 11.85
C VAL A 230 -9.73 5.55 13.10
N SER A 231 -8.97 6.24 13.96
CA SER A 231 -8.48 5.67 15.23
C SER A 231 -9.64 5.32 16.18
N LYS A 232 -10.64 6.18 16.29
CA LYS A 232 -11.86 5.92 17.09
C LYS A 232 -12.69 4.78 16.51
N ALA A 233 -12.72 4.61 15.19
CA ALA A 233 -13.35 3.51 14.48
C ALA A 233 -12.61 2.17 14.63
N LYS A 234 -11.54 2.13 15.45
CA LYS A 234 -10.76 0.93 15.78
C LYS A 234 -9.99 0.31 14.60
N ALA A 235 -9.58 1.10 13.63
CA ALA A 235 -8.53 0.69 12.71
C ALA A 235 -7.21 0.49 13.46
N ASP A 236 -6.39 -0.46 13.00
CA ASP A 236 -5.09 -0.74 13.60
C ASP A 236 -4.00 0.15 13.01
N HIS A 237 -4.25 0.68 11.81
CA HIS A 237 -3.25 1.36 11.00
C HIS A 237 -3.88 2.43 10.12
N VAL A 238 -3.22 3.57 9.97
CA VAL A 238 -3.61 4.63 9.03
C VAL A 238 -2.42 4.99 8.13
N VAL A 239 -2.68 5.12 6.83
CA VAL A 239 -1.69 5.54 5.84
C VAL A 239 -2.01 6.95 5.37
N ILE A 240 -1.04 7.83 5.43
CA ILE A 240 -1.12 9.20 4.91
C ILE A 240 -0.33 9.24 3.60
N ALA A 241 -1.06 9.29 2.49
CA ALA A 241 -0.47 9.27 1.15
C ALA A 241 -0.28 10.68 0.59
N GLY A 242 0.95 11.02 0.24
CA GLY A 242 1.27 12.28 -0.45
C GLY A 242 0.99 12.22 -1.95
N HIS A 243 1.21 13.36 -2.63
CA HIS A 243 0.98 13.50 -4.08
C HIS A 243 1.89 12.63 -4.95
N ASP A 244 3.00 12.16 -4.42
CA ASP A 244 4.03 11.42 -5.15
C ASP A 244 3.67 9.94 -5.31
N GLY A 245 2.57 9.58 -5.92
CA GLY A 245 2.27 8.17 -6.11
C GLY A 245 1.02 7.88 -6.93
N GLY A 246 0.89 6.64 -7.45
CA GLY A 246 -0.36 6.11 -7.97
C GLY A 246 -0.92 6.80 -9.23
N THR A 247 -0.08 7.12 -10.22
CA THR A 247 -0.48 7.98 -11.36
C THR A 247 -0.72 7.25 -12.68
N GLY A 248 -0.78 5.94 -12.71
CA GLY A 248 -0.81 5.15 -13.97
C GLY A 248 -1.95 5.44 -14.95
N ALA A 249 -3.00 6.14 -14.53
CA ALA A 249 -4.15 6.50 -15.36
C ALA A 249 -4.70 7.90 -15.05
N SER A 250 -3.93 8.74 -14.36
CA SER A 250 -4.38 10.07 -13.95
C SER A 250 -4.15 11.09 -15.06
N PRO A 251 -5.06 12.07 -15.23
CA PRO A 251 -4.82 13.24 -16.07
C PRO A 251 -3.57 14.01 -15.62
N LEU A 252 -2.85 14.61 -16.57
CA LEU A 252 -1.63 15.35 -16.27
C LEU A 252 -1.89 16.56 -15.36
N SER A 253 -3.08 17.18 -15.47
CA SER A 253 -3.52 18.25 -14.59
C SER A 253 -3.60 17.82 -13.14
N SER A 254 -4.17 16.65 -12.87
CA SER A 254 -4.26 16.10 -11.51
C SER A 254 -2.88 15.81 -10.94
N ILE A 255 -2.01 15.15 -11.71
CA ILE A 255 -0.65 14.83 -11.29
C ILE A 255 0.14 16.08 -10.90
N LYS A 256 -0.05 17.18 -11.65
CA LYS A 256 0.70 18.41 -11.42
C LYS A 256 0.12 19.31 -10.33
N HIS A 257 -1.18 19.25 -10.04
CA HIS A 257 -1.85 20.30 -9.30
C HIS A 257 -2.76 19.84 -8.16
N ALA A 258 -3.08 18.55 -8.04
CA ALA A 258 -4.14 18.12 -7.13
C ALA A 258 -3.67 17.67 -5.76
N GLY A 259 -2.52 17.05 -5.62
CA GLY A 259 -2.08 16.46 -4.35
C GLY A 259 -1.18 17.38 -3.52
N THR A 260 -1.04 17.08 -2.23
CA THR A 260 -0.12 17.76 -1.31
C THR A 260 1.00 16.83 -0.83
N PRO A 261 2.14 17.39 -0.35
CA PRO A 261 3.22 16.57 0.20
C PRO A 261 2.78 15.78 1.43
N TRP A 262 3.28 14.54 1.58
CA TRP A 262 2.95 13.70 2.73
C TRP A 262 3.43 14.30 4.06
N GLU A 263 4.49 15.10 4.04
CA GLU A 263 5.08 15.74 5.23
C GLU A 263 4.05 16.62 5.95
N LEU A 264 3.21 17.34 5.21
CA LEU A 264 2.15 18.17 5.79
C LEU A 264 1.05 17.31 6.44
N GLY A 265 0.55 16.33 5.71
CA GLY A 265 -0.50 15.44 6.23
C GLY A 265 -0.04 14.59 7.41
N LEU A 266 1.22 14.14 7.38
CA LEU A 266 1.81 13.39 8.48
C LEU A 266 1.93 14.25 9.74
N ALA A 267 2.44 15.48 9.62
CA ALA A 267 2.58 16.40 10.74
C ALA A 267 1.22 16.77 11.36
N GLU A 268 0.21 17.09 10.53
CA GLU A 268 -1.15 17.36 10.99
C GLU A 268 -1.75 16.14 11.70
N THR A 269 -1.59 14.95 11.13
CA THR A 269 -2.09 13.70 11.71
C THR A 269 -1.43 13.41 13.06
N GLN A 270 -0.11 13.51 13.14
CA GLN A 270 0.65 13.32 14.38
C GLN A 270 0.17 14.26 15.48
N GLN A 271 0.07 15.56 15.18
CA GLN A 271 -0.39 16.57 16.14
C GLN A 271 -1.82 16.30 16.61
N THR A 272 -2.73 16.03 15.68
CA THR A 272 -4.13 15.78 16.00
C THR A 272 -4.31 14.53 16.86
N LEU A 273 -3.62 13.45 16.53
CA LEU A 273 -3.68 12.21 17.30
C LEU A 273 -3.08 12.38 18.72
N VAL A 274 -1.99 13.13 18.88
CA VAL A 274 -1.39 13.44 20.18
C VAL A 274 -2.32 14.29 21.04
N LEU A 275 -2.85 15.40 20.48
CA LEU A 275 -3.76 16.29 21.18
C LEU A 275 -5.03 15.60 21.67
N ASN A 276 -5.48 14.57 20.97
CA ASN A 276 -6.69 13.80 21.32
C ASN A 276 -6.40 12.52 22.12
N GLY A 277 -5.15 12.25 22.54
CA GLY A 277 -4.78 11.02 23.25
C GLY A 277 -4.98 9.74 22.43
N LEU A 278 -4.91 9.83 21.10
CA LEU A 278 -5.18 8.72 20.18
C LEU A 278 -3.90 8.13 19.54
N ARG A 279 -2.76 8.85 19.64
CA ARG A 279 -1.53 8.45 18.92
C ARG A 279 -1.05 7.04 19.25
N SER A 280 -1.17 6.61 20.49
CA SER A 280 -0.76 5.27 20.93
C SER A 280 -1.72 4.14 20.50
N ARG A 281 -2.89 4.49 19.98
CA ARG A 281 -3.92 3.51 19.59
C ARG A 281 -3.82 3.04 18.15
N ILE A 282 -3.01 3.72 17.31
CA ILE A 282 -2.96 3.47 15.88
C ILE A 282 -1.53 3.63 15.34
N ILE A 283 -1.14 2.75 14.43
CA ILE A 283 0.11 2.87 13.69
C ILE A 283 -0.11 3.88 12.55
N VAL A 284 0.80 4.84 12.43
CA VAL A 284 0.78 5.84 11.35
C VAL A 284 1.89 5.50 10.35
N GLN A 285 1.53 5.44 9.08
CA GLN A 285 2.45 5.21 7.96
C GLN A 285 2.41 6.40 7.01
N ALA A 286 3.57 6.85 6.54
CA ALA A 286 3.67 7.77 5.42
C ALA A 286 3.87 6.99 4.11
N ASP A 287 3.24 7.48 3.02
CA ASP A 287 3.35 6.94 1.67
C ASP A 287 3.55 8.10 0.67
N GLY A 288 4.52 8.00 -0.20
CA GLY A 288 4.81 9.01 -1.21
C GLY A 288 6.30 9.13 -1.50
N GLN A 289 6.85 8.23 -2.32
CA GLN A 289 8.22 8.27 -2.84
C GLN A 289 9.32 8.39 -1.77
N MET A 290 9.25 7.62 -0.71
CA MET A 290 10.38 7.45 0.19
C MET A 290 11.47 6.64 -0.52
N LYS A 291 12.57 7.29 -0.89
CA LYS A 291 13.62 6.71 -1.74
C LYS A 291 14.93 6.48 -1.01
N THR A 292 15.16 7.21 0.07
CA THR A 292 16.45 7.22 0.78
C THR A 292 16.25 7.03 2.28
N GLY A 293 17.32 6.61 2.97
CA GLY A 293 17.31 6.54 4.42
C GLY A 293 17.01 7.90 5.08
N ARG A 294 17.43 9.00 4.43
CA ARG A 294 17.12 10.37 4.88
C ARG A 294 15.61 10.63 4.87
N ASP A 295 14.90 10.22 3.83
CA ASP A 295 13.44 10.38 3.75
C ASP A 295 12.74 9.62 4.89
N VAL A 296 13.23 8.41 5.18
CA VAL A 296 12.70 7.56 6.25
C VAL A 296 12.92 8.21 7.63
N VAL A 297 14.13 8.73 7.89
CA VAL A 297 14.43 9.40 9.17
C VAL A 297 13.57 10.64 9.35
N ILE A 298 13.38 11.46 8.30
CA ILE A 298 12.50 12.64 8.35
C ILE A 298 11.05 12.22 8.65
N GLY A 299 10.58 11.13 8.06
CA GLY A 299 9.23 10.61 8.34
C GLY A 299 9.07 10.02 9.74
N ALA A 300 10.17 9.58 10.38
CA ALA A 300 10.16 9.03 11.72
C ALA A 300 10.22 10.10 12.84
N LEU A 301 10.87 11.24 12.56
CA LEU A 301 10.96 12.41 13.44
C LEU A 301 9.65 13.20 13.50
#